data_fe505709d398452078bc759a44d7760e
#
_entry.id   fe505709d398452078bc759a44d7760e
#
_cell.length_a   1.000
_cell.length_b   1.000
_cell.length_c   1.000
_cell.angle_alpha   90.00
_cell.angle_beta   90.00
_cell.angle_gamma   90.00
#
_symmetry.space_group_name_H-M   'P 1'
#
loop_
_entity.id
_entity.type
_entity.pdbx_description
1 polymer ?
#
loop_
_entity_poly.entity_id
_entity_poly.type
_entity_poly.pdbx_seq_one_letter_code
_entity_poly.pdbx_strand_id
1 'polypeptide(L)'
;GPIHGYLALERDGATVKGFAVYQHAETPGLGGEIEKRWFRDNWVGKKIVTREGRFVSVGIAKGRAEETVPKEKQLNYVDGISGATLTGKYLAAGIKDTLSRYEPVSIKFRKNLLTELGLPSPAASN
;
A
#
# COMPACT_ATOMS: atom_id res chain seq x y z
N GLY A 1 6.02 -17.66 -7.71
CA GLY A 1 5.56 -18.40 -6.54
C GLY A 1 4.88 -17.48 -5.53
N PRO A 2 4.34 -18.05 -4.47
CA PRO A 2 3.65 -17.23 -3.47
C PRO A 2 4.62 -16.31 -2.74
N ILE A 3 4.13 -15.12 -2.41
CA ILE A 3 4.87 -14.14 -1.61
C ILE A 3 4.11 -14.00 -0.29
N HIS A 4 4.82 -14.19 0.81
CA HIS A 4 4.25 -14.06 2.15
C HIS A 4 4.87 -12.89 2.87
N GLY A 5 4.03 -12.03 3.39
CA GLY A 5 4.47 -10.84 4.09
C GLY A 5 3.35 -10.29 4.96
N TYR A 6 3.56 -9.11 5.49
CA TYR A 6 2.53 -8.40 6.24
C TYR A 6 2.66 -6.90 6.02
N LEU A 7 1.53 -6.24 6.22
CA LEU A 7 1.41 -4.80 6.11
C LEU A 7 0.67 -4.31 7.35
N ALA A 8 1.26 -3.35 8.04
CA ALA A 8 0.66 -2.74 9.22
C ALA A 8 0.16 -1.35 8.86
N LEU A 9 -1.01 -1.01 9.38
CA LEU A 9 -1.60 0.32 9.24
C LEU A 9 -1.51 1.10 10.55
N GLU A 10 -1.44 2.42 10.43
CA GLU A 10 -1.58 3.31 11.57
C GLU A 10 -3.02 3.26 12.11
N ARG A 11 -3.25 3.89 13.27
CA ARG A 11 -4.57 3.95 13.89
C ARG A 11 -5.66 4.53 13.00
N ASP A 12 -5.28 5.37 12.02
CA ASP A 12 -6.23 5.97 11.09
C ASP A 12 -6.82 4.94 10.11
N GLY A 13 -6.28 3.72 10.05
CA GLY A 13 -6.72 2.70 9.13
C GLY A 13 -6.48 3.06 7.65
N ALA A 14 -5.61 4.02 7.38
CA ALA A 14 -5.39 4.55 6.04
C ALA A 14 -3.92 4.72 5.68
N THR A 15 -3.04 4.87 6.67
CA THR A 15 -1.62 5.12 6.46
C THR A 15 -0.82 3.87 6.77
N VAL A 16 0.09 3.50 5.88
CA VAL A 16 0.97 2.35 6.09
C VAL A 16 2.00 2.68 7.16
N LYS A 17 2.04 1.88 8.19
CA LYS A 17 3.03 1.96 9.27
C LYS A 17 4.26 1.12 8.95
N GLY A 18 4.07 -0.02 8.29
CA GLY A 18 5.17 -0.91 7.96
C GLY A 18 4.78 -1.96 6.95
N PHE A 19 5.78 -2.51 6.29
CA PHE A 19 5.64 -3.56 5.29
C PHE A 19 6.86 -4.47 5.38
N ALA A 20 6.66 -5.79 5.29
CA ALA A 20 7.76 -6.73 5.21
C ALA A 20 7.34 -8.00 4.47
N VAL A 21 8.25 -8.53 3.67
CA VAL A 21 8.14 -9.86 3.05
C VAL A 21 9.08 -10.79 3.80
N TYR A 22 8.58 -11.91 4.27
CA TYR A 22 9.37 -12.88 5.01
C TYR A 22 9.57 -14.21 4.27
N GLN A 23 8.86 -14.44 3.17
CA GLN A 23 9.01 -15.66 2.38
C GLN A 23 8.65 -15.39 0.92
N HIS A 24 9.55 -15.76 0.03
CA HIS A 24 9.32 -15.68 -1.41
C HIS A 24 10.31 -16.58 -2.15
N ALA A 25 10.06 -16.80 -3.43
CA ALA A 25 10.95 -17.54 -4.32
C ALA A 25 11.33 -16.67 -5.54
N GLU A 26 11.37 -15.36 -5.38
CA GLU A 26 11.70 -14.42 -6.45
C GLU A 26 13.20 -14.40 -6.73
N THR A 27 13.58 -13.99 -7.93
CA THR A 27 14.98 -13.97 -8.37
C THR A 27 15.80 -12.93 -7.60
N PRO A 28 16.92 -13.33 -6.96
CA PRO A 28 17.80 -12.40 -6.27
C PRO A 28 18.26 -11.25 -7.20
N GLY A 29 18.29 -10.04 -6.67
CA GLY A 29 18.68 -8.86 -7.42
C GLY A 29 17.60 -8.30 -8.35
N LEU A 30 16.52 -9.07 -8.57
CA LEU A 30 15.36 -8.65 -9.36
C LEU A 30 14.13 -8.66 -8.43
N GLY A 31 13.18 -9.57 -8.63
CA GLY A 31 12.01 -9.68 -7.78
C GLY A 31 12.34 -9.87 -6.30
N GLY A 32 13.45 -10.52 -6.00
CA GLY A 32 13.92 -10.71 -4.62
C GLY A 32 14.22 -9.44 -3.85
N GLU A 33 14.32 -8.29 -4.53
CA GLU A 33 14.51 -7.00 -3.88
C GLU A 33 13.32 -6.59 -3.00
N ILE A 34 12.18 -7.25 -3.14
CA ILE A 34 11.00 -6.96 -2.30
C ILE A 34 11.27 -7.20 -0.81
N GLU A 35 12.26 -8.01 -0.45
CA GLU A 35 12.65 -8.24 0.95
C GLU A 35 13.62 -7.21 1.49
N LYS A 36 14.19 -6.38 0.63
CA LYS A 36 15.24 -5.44 1.01
C LYS A 36 14.67 -4.24 1.77
N ARG A 37 15.53 -3.67 2.63
CA ARG A 37 15.17 -2.53 3.46
C ARG A 37 14.72 -1.33 2.64
N TRP A 38 15.42 -1.02 1.54
CA TRP A 38 15.06 0.12 0.72
C TRP A 38 13.63 0.02 0.18
N PHE A 39 13.22 -1.21 -0.20
CA PHE A 39 11.86 -1.44 -0.68
C PHE A 39 10.85 -1.32 0.45
N ARG A 40 11.15 -1.92 1.61
CA ARG A 40 10.28 -1.83 2.79
C ARG A 40 10.06 -0.38 3.24
N ASP A 41 11.14 0.40 3.26
CA ASP A 41 11.08 1.78 3.74
C ASP A 41 10.21 2.67 2.85
N ASN A 42 10.08 2.34 1.57
CA ASN A 42 9.19 3.06 0.66
C ASN A 42 7.72 3.00 1.07
N TRP A 43 7.31 1.94 1.75
CA TRP A 43 5.92 1.74 2.13
C TRP A 43 5.47 2.62 3.28
N VAL A 44 6.38 3.00 4.15
CA VAL A 44 6.07 3.78 5.35
C VAL A 44 5.53 5.14 4.96
N GLY A 45 4.34 5.47 5.47
CA GLY A 45 3.69 6.75 5.19
C GLY A 45 2.83 6.77 3.95
N LYS A 46 2.82 5.70 3.15
CA LYS A 46 1.92 5.61 1.99
C LYS A 46 0.48 5.47 2.45
N LYS A 47 -0.45 5.87 1.60
CA LYS A 47 -1.88 5.86 1.90
C LYS A 47 -2.60 4.78 1.09
N ILE A 48 -3.52 4.07 1.73
CA ILE A 48 -4.37 3.10 1.03
C ILE A 48 -5.67 3.74 0.51
N VAL A 49 -5.86 5.02 0.80
CA VAL A 49 -7.04 5.79 0.37
C VAL A 49 -6.62 7.06 -0.35
N THR A 50 -7.53 7.62 -1.15
CA THR A 50 -7.37 8.93 -1.76
C THR A 50 -7.56 10.04 -0.71
N ARG A 51 -7.34 11.29 -1.11
CA ARG A 51 -7.62 12.46 -0.25
C ARG A 51 -9.08 12.49 0.22
N GLU A 52 -9.98 12.00 -0.62
CA GLU A 52 -11.42 11.95 -0.33
C GLU A 52 -11.80 10.74 0.53
N GLY A 53 -10.84 9.91 0.91
CA GLY A 53 -11.07 8.76 1.75
C GLY A 53 -11.53 7.50 1.02
N ARG A 54 -11.46 7.48 -0.31
CA ARG A 54 -11.82 6.31 -1.10
C ARG A 54 -10.68 5.30 -1.13
N PHE A 55 -11.00 4.03 -0.91
CA PHE A 55 -10.01 2.96 -0.97
C PHE A 55 -9.43 2.79 -2.37
N VAL A 56 -8.10 2.79 -2.46
CA VAL A 56 -7.37 2.55 -3.72
C VAL A 56 -6.20 1.57 -3.55
N SER A 57 -5.86 1.20 -2.31
CA SER A 57 -4.68 0.40 -1.97
C SER A 57 -3.38 1.16 -2.28
N VAL A 58 -2.25 0.48 -2.17
CA VAL A 58 -0.94 1.02 -2.57
C VAL A 58 -0.46 0.24 -3.78
N GLY A 59 -0.19 0.95 -4.86
CA GLY A 59 0.34 0.36 -6.08
C GLY A 59 1.86 0.40 -6.10
N ILE A 60 2.43 -0.30 -7.06
CA ILE A 60 3.85 -0.31 -7.31
C ILE A 60 4.09 0.34 -8.67
N ALA A 61 4.84 1.42 -8.68
CA ALA A 61 5.11 2.19 -9.89
C ALA A 61 6.04 1.43 -10.82
N LYS A 62 6.04 1.82 -12.07
CA LYS A 62 7.03 1.37 -13.04
C LYS A 62 8.25 2.29 -12.90
N GLY A 63 9.29 1.81 -12.22
CA GLY A 63 10.43 2.64 -11.87
C GLY A 63 10.10 3.54 -10.67
N ARG A 64 10.63 4.75 -10.66
CA ARG A 64 10.41 5.68 -9.55
C ARG A 64 9.04 6.34 -9.66
N ALA A 65 8.26 6.27 -8.58
CA ALA A 65 6.93 6.87 -8.55
C ALA A 65 6.99 8.38 -8.81
N GLU A 66 8.01 9.05 -8.32
CA GLU A 66 8.25 10.47 -8.52
C GLU A 66 8.30 10.86 -10.01
N GLU A 67 8.77 9.95 -10.85
CA GLU A 67 8.93 10.18 -12.29
C GLU A 67 7.76 9.68 -13.14
N THR A 68 7.05 8.65 -12.67
CA THR A 68 6.08 7.93 -13.51
C THR A 68 4.64 8.04 -13.05
N VAL A 69 4.40 8.55 -11.83
CA VAL A 69 3.07 8.67 -11.25
C VAL A 69 2.70 10.14 -11.07
N PRO A 70 1.48 10.56 -11.48
CA PRO A 70 1.03 11.93 -11.22
C PRO A 70 1.18 12.31 -9.76
N LYS A 71 1.59 13.54 -9.50
CA LYS A 71 1.94 14.03 -8.17
C LYS A 71 0.84 13.77 -7.13
N GLU A 72 -0.41 13.99 -7.51
CA GLU A 72 -1.56 13.80 -6.62
C GLU A 72 -1.84 12.34 -6.25
N LYS A 73 -1.19 11.40 -6.93
CA LYS A 73 -1.34 9.96 -6.67
C LYS A 73 -0.10 9.32 -6.05
N GLN A 74 0.98 10.07 -5.90
CA GLN A 74 2.27 9.49 -5.45
C GLN A 74 2.21 8.88 -4.06
N LEU A 75 1.37 9.39 -3.16
CA LEU A 75 1.19 8.78 -1.83
C LEU A 75 0.55 7.40 -1.88
N ASN A 76 -0.07 7.04 -2.99
CA ASN A 76 -0.68 5.73 -3.19
C ASN A 76 0.22 4.75 -3.94
N TYR A 77 1.51 5.09 -4.14
CA TYR A 77 2.44 4.25 -4.88
C TYR A 77 3.80 4.17 -4.21
N VAL A 78 4.42 3.00 -4.27
CA VAL A 78 5.84 2.81 -3.95
C VAL A 78 6.63 2.69 -5.25
N ASP A 79 7.93 2.90 -5.16
CA ASP A 79 8.83 2.74 -6.30
C ASP A 79 8.88 1.27 -6.73
N GLY A 80 8.93 1.04 -8.03
CA GLY A 80 9.07 -0.28 -8.59
C GLY A 80 10.52 -0.78 -8.56
N ILE A 81 10.67 -2.06 -8.88
CA ILE A 81 11.97 -2.72 -8.95
C ILE A 81 12.32 -2.88 -10.42
N SER A 82 13.47 -2.34 -10.81
CA SER A 82 13.96 -2.44 -12.18
C SER A 82 14.10 -3.91 -12.59
N GLY A 83 13.53 -4.27 -13.74
CA GLY A 83 13.56 -5.63 -14.26
C GLY A 83 12.64 -6.63 -13.56
N ALA A 84 11.76 -6.17 -12.67
CA ALA A 84 10.86 -7.05 -11.92
C ALA A 84 9.41 -6.54 -11.93
N THR A 85 8.95 -6.09 -13.09
CA THR A 85 7.59 -5.55 -13.24
C THR A 85 6.51 -6.58 -12.88
N LEU A 86 6.71 -7.84 -13.23
CA LEU A 86 5.74 -8.88 -12.95
C LEU A 86 5.61 -9.14 -11.45
N THR A 87 6.74 -9.21 -10.73
CA THR A 87 6.73 -9.33 -9.26
C THR A 87 5.95 -8.18 -8.63
N GLY A 88 6.19 -6.94 -9.10
CA GLY A 88 5.48 -5.77 -8.61
C GLY A 88 3.97 -5.88 -8.84
N LYS A 89 3.55 -6.32 -10.02
CA LYS A 89 2.13 -6.50 -10.33
C LYS A 89 1.45 -7.52 -9.42
N TYR A 90 2.10 -8.66 -9.21
CA TYR A 90 1.57 -9.71 -8.32
C TYR A 90 1.46 -9.22 -6.89
N LEU A 91 2.50 -8.55 -6.40
CA LEU A 91 2.51 -8.04 -5.04
C LEU A 91 1.41 -7.00 -4.84
N ALA A 92 1.29 -6.04 -5.75
CA ALA A 92 0.27 -5.00 -5.67
C ALA A 92 -1.15 -5.58 -5.72
N ALA A 93 -1.38 -6.56 -6.61
CA ALA A 93 -2.68 -7.22 -6.72
C ALA A 93 -3.03 -7.99 -5.45
N GLY A 94 -2.08 -8.70 -4.87
CA GLY A 94 -2.28 -9.46 -3.64
C GLY A 94 -2.59 -8.55 -2.45
N ILE A 95 -1.88 -7.45 -2.33
CA ILE A 95 -2.12 -6.46 -1.27
C ILE A 95 -3.50 -5.84 -1.43
N LYS A 96 -3.86 -5.42 -2.63
CA LYS A 96 -5.17 -4.84 -2.91
C LYS A 96 -6.29 -5.82 -2.56
N ASP A 97 -6.15 -7.07 -2.96
CA ASP A 97 -7.13 -8.12 -2.66
C ASP A 97 -7.29 -8.30 -1.15
N THR A 98 -6.19 -8.41 -0.44
CA THR A 98 -6.19 -8.59 1.02
C THR A 98 -6.83 -7.39 1.71
N LEU A 99 -6.40 -6.17 1.38
CA LEU A 99 -6.94 -4.95 1.98
C LEU A 99 -8.43 -4.77 1.67
N SER A 100 -8.88 -5.13 0.47
CA SER A 100 -10.29 -5.06 0.09
C SER A 100 -11.17 -5.88 1.01
N ARG A 101 -10.70 -7.03 1.47
CA ARG A 101 -11.46 -7.90 2.38
C ARG A 101 -11.65 -7.28 3.76
N TYR A 102 -10.71 -6.43 4.18
CA TYR A 102 -10.77 -5.76 5.47
C TYR A 102 -11.37 -4.36 5.37
N GLU A 103 -11.70 -3.88 4.19
CA GLU A 103 -12.18 -2.52 3.99
C GLU A 103 -13.42 -2.17 4.82
N PRO A 104 -14.44 -3.04 4.96
CA PRO A 104 -15.59 -2.73 5.80
C PRO A 104 -15.22 -2.42 7.25
N VAL A 105 -14.22 -3.13 7.79
CA VAL A 105 -13.71 -2.90 9.14
C VAL A 105 -12.90 -1.60 9.19
N SER A 106 -12.05 -1.39 8.19
CA SER A 106 -11.21 -0.20 8.10
C SER A 106 -12.03 1.09 7.99
N ILE A 107 -13.08 1.07 7.19
CA ILE A 107 -14.01 2.22 7.06
C ILE A 107 -14.62 2.55 8.41
N LYS A 108 -15.13 1.57 9.11
CA LYS A 108 -15.74 1.76 10.41
C LYS A 108 -14.75 2.36 11.41
N PHE A 109 -13.53 1.87 11.41
CA PHE A 109 -12.46 2.34 12.28
C PHE A 109 -12.12 3.80 11.99
N ARG A 110 -11.96 4.15 10.73
CA ARG A 110 -11.68 5.53 10.30
C ARG A 110 -12.79 6.50 10.71
N LYS A 111 -14.05 6.09 10.53
CA LYS A 111 -15.20 6.91 10.93
C LYS A 111 -15.22 7.17 12.43
N ASN A 112 -14.96 6.15 13.22
CA ASN A 112 -14.92 6.28 14.67
C ASN A 112 -13.83 7.26 15.11
N LEU A 113 -12.64 7.15 14.52
CA LEU A 113 -11.53 8.04 14.84
C LEU A 113 -11.86 9.50 14.49
N LEU A 114 -12.45 9.74 13.34
CA LEU A 114 -12.84 11.09 12.93
C LEU A 114 -13.90 11.68 13.87
N THR A 115 -14.85 10.88 14.30
CA THR A 115 -15.86 11.30 15.27
C THR A 115 -15.22 11.71 16.61
N GLU A 116 -14.28 10.91 17.10
CA GLU A 116 -13.54 11.22 18.34
C GLU A 116 -12.76 12.53 18.24
N LEU A 117 -12.24 12.83 17.06
CA LEU A 117 -11.47 14.06 16.78
C LEU A 117 -12.38 15.25 16.45
N GLY A 118 -13.69 15.05 16.35
CA GLY A 118 -14.62 16.10 15.96
C GLY A 118 -14.53 16.50 14.50
N LEU A 119 -14.03 15.62 13.64
CA LEU A 119 -13.88 15.86 12.21
C LEU A 119 -15.05 15.29 11.42
N PRO A 120 -15.32 15.82 10.21
CA PRO A 120 -16.37 15.26 9.34
C PRO A 120 -16.04 13.82 8.96
N SER A 121 -17.09 12.99 8.78
CA SER A 121 -16.90 11.64 8.25
C SER A 121 -16.34 11.70 6.83
N PRO A 122 -15.49 10.73 6.43
CA PRO A 122 -15.00 10.68 5.06
C PRO A 122 -16.14 10.50 4.06
N ALA A 123 -15.92 10.93 2.81
CA ALA A 123 -16.88 10.68 1.74
C ALA A 123 -17.13 9.18 1.62
N ALA A 124 -18.36 8.82 1.21
CA ALA A 124 -18.72 7.43 1.03
C ALA A 124 -17.77 6.77 0.02
N SER A 125 -17.19 5.65 0.41
CA SER A 125 -16.36 4.86 -0.49
C SER A 125 -17.24 4.01 -1.38
N ASN A 126 -16.93 3.99 -2.62
CA ASN A 126 -17.68 3.20 -3.60
C ASN A 126 -16.83 2.08 -4.15
#